data_6d3063ebcf73ffcebe95b8d00ef7e99e
#
_entry.id   6d3063ebcf73ffcebe95b8d00ef7e99e
#
_cell.length_a   1.000
_cell.length_b   1.000
_cell.length_c   1.000
_cell.angle_alpha   90.00
_cell.angle_beta   90.00
_cell.angle_gamma   90.00
#
_symmetry.space_group_name_H-M   'P 1'
#
loop_
_entity.id
_entity.type
_entity.pdbx_description
1 polymer ?
#
loop_
_entity_poly.entity_id
_entity_poly.type
_entity_poly.pdbx_seq_one_letter_code
_entity_poly.pdbx_strand_id
1 'polypeptide(L)'
;MGGALFHMLPAGVERLHDSVLPYVWVAIGFAAFFAIEQFLHWHHCHQPTHDHKHPLTHLLLVAGSVHHLLGGIAIGAAFMVDIRLGLATWLAAAAHEVPQELGDFGVLVHEGYTPRRALAYYFLSALTFPIGGVIAYFTATQLDVSFLLPFAAGNFLYVGAVDLVPEVNKHRGFGAGLLHFACFVAGLGALLLLAVVLHH
;
A
#
# COMPACT_ATOMS: atom_id res chain seq x y z
N MET A 1 1.44 7.84 3.01
CA MET A 1 1.94 8.39 4.28
C MET A 1 0.89 9.22 5.01
N GLY A 2 0.34 10.31 4.45
CA GLY A 2 -0.63 11.17 5.15
C GLY A 2 -1.88 10.43 5.63
N GLY A 3 -2.46 9.56 4.81
CA GLY A 3 -3.60 8.73 5.20
C GLY A 3 -3.29 7.80 6.39
N ALA A 4 -2.08 7.21 6.41
CA ALA A 4 -1.64 6.38 7.53
C ALA A 4 -1.51 7.20 8.83
N LEU A 5 -0.89 8.39 8.74
CA LEU A 5 -0.58 9.21 9.91
C LEU A 5 -1.80 9.96 10.45
N PHE A 6 -2.67 10.48 9.57
CA PHE A 6 -3.73 11.42 9.96
C PHE A 6 -5.13 10.78 10.02
N HIS A 7 -5.30 9.56 9.48
CA HIS A 7 -6.60 8.87 9.49
C HIS A 7 -6.49 7.49 10.16
N MET A 8 -5.66 6.59 9.64
CA MET A 8 -5.64 5.20 10.11
C MET A 8 -5.04 5.04 11.50
N LEU A 9 -3.91 5.70 11.78
CA LEU A 9 -3.26 5.60 13.09
C LEU A 9 -4.12 6.23 14.20
N PRO A 10 -4.66 7.47 14.08
CA PRO A 10 -5.56 8.02 15.09
C PRO A 10 -6.78 7.14 15.35
N ALA A 11 -7.45 6.65 14.30
CA ALA A 11 -8.59 5.74 14.45
C ALA A 11 -8.21 4.41 15.13
N GLY A 12 -6.98 3.90 14.89
CA GLY A 12 -6.44 2.73 15.58
C GLY A 12 -6.14 3.00 17.06
N VAL A 13 -5.60 4.18 17.38
CA VAL A 13 -5.32 4.59 18.78
C VAL A 13 -6.63 4.71 19.56
N GLU A 14 -7.63 5.37 19.01
CA GLU A 14 -8.95 5.51 19.64
C GLU A 14 -9.59 4.14 19.94
N ARG A 15 -9.54 3.21 18.99
CA ARG A 15 -10.14 1.87 19.15
C ARG A 15 -9.39 0.97 20.12
N LEU A 16 -8.08 1.09 20.22
CA LEU A 16 -7.25 0.30 21.13
C LEU A 16 -6.98 1.00 22.47
N HIS A 17 -7.83 1.98 22.81
CA HIS A 17 -7.88 2.62 24.13
C HIS A 17 -6.56 3.26 24.59
N ASP A 18 -5.95 4.11 23.74
CA ASP A 18 -4.73 4.89 24.08
C ASP A 18 -3.55 4.07 24.65
N SER A 19 -3.49 2.79 24.28
CA SER A 19 -2.42 1.89 24.69
C SER A 19 -1.20 1.98 23.77
N VAL A 20 -0.13 1.27 24.08
CA VAL A 20 1.05 1.11 23.19
C VAL A 20 0.72 0.21 21.98
N LEU A 21 -0.35 -0.59 22.03
CA LEU A 21 -0.69 -1.59 21.04
C LEU A 21 -0.82 -1.05 19.61
N PRO A 22 -1.45 0.11 19.33
CA PRO A 22 -1.51 0.66 17.96
C PRO A 22 -0.13 0.85 17.34
N TYR A 23 0.82 1.37 18.12
CA TYR A 23 2.19 1.61 17.65
C TYR A 23 2.95 0.31 17.40
N VAL A 24 2.69 -0.71 18.22
CA VAL A 24 3.23 -2.07 18.00
C VAL A 24 2.68 -2.66 16.70
N TRP A 25 1.39 -2.51 16.44
CA TRP A 25 0.79 -2.99 15.18
C TRP A 25 1.28 -2.24 13.95
N VAL A 26 1.54 -0.93 14.06
CA VAL A 26 2.22 -0.15 13.00
C VAL A 26 3.60 -0.73 12.72
N ALA A 27 4.39 -1.00 13.76
CA ALA A 27 5.72 -1.57 13.61
C ALA A 27 5.67 -2.98 13.00
N ILE A 28 4.70 -3.81 13.41
CA ILE A 28 4.49 -5.15 12.82
C ILE A 28 4.09 -5.04 11.35
N GLY A 29 3.16 -4.14 10.99
CA GLY A 29 2.74 -3.91 9.61
C GLY A 29 3.91 -3.46 8.73
N PHE A 30 4.69 -2.50 9.20
CA PHE A 30 5.91 -2.04 8.53
C PHE A 30 6.91 -3.18 8.32
N ALA A 31 7.21 -3.94 9.38
CA ALA A 31 8.17 -5.04 9.34
C ALA A 31 7.68 -6.22 8.47
N ALA A 32 6.38 -6.50 8.46
CA ALA A 32 5.80 -7.55 7.63
C ALA A 32 6.00 -7.26 6.14
N PHE A 33 5.75 -6.02 5.72
CA PHE A 33 5.98 -5.61 4.33
C PHE A 33 7.45 -5.57 3.97
N PHE A 34 8.30 -5.07 4.84
CA PHE A 34 9.75 -5.17 4.66
C PHE A 34 10.19 -6.62 4.49
N ALA A 35 9.69 -7.55 5.31
CA ALA A 35 10.00 -8.97 5.18
C ALA A 35 9.51 -9.55 3.85
N ILE A 36 8.26 -9.27 3.45
CA ILE A 36 7.71 -9.71 2.16
C ILE A 36 8.61 -9.24 1.02
N GLU A 37 8.98 -7.97 0.99
CA GLU A 37 9.85 -7.41 -0.05
C GLU A 37 11.24 -8.05 -0.03
N GLN A 38 11.87 -8.23 1.15
CA GLN A 38 13.16 -8.89 1.27
C GLN A 38 13.12 -10.34 0.77
N PHE A 39 12.07 -11.10 1.11
CA PHE A 39 11.93 -12.47 0.60
C PHE A 39 11.71 -12.52 -0.90
N LEU A 40 11.01 -11.54 -1.46
CA LEU A 40 10.80 -11.41 -2.88
C LEU A 40 12.12 -11.05 -3.60
N HIS A 41 12.91 -10.10 -3.07
CA HIS A 41 14.23 -9.74 -3.61
C HIS A 41 15.27 -10.86 -3.47
N TRP A 42 15.26 -11.61 -2.36
CA TRP A 42 16.24 -12.67 -2.12
C TRP A 42 16.17 -13.82 -3.14
N HIS A 43 14.99 -14.14 -3.62
CA HIS A 43 14.83 -15.14 -4.69
C HIS A 43 15.43 -14.68 -6.03
N HIS A 44 15.66 -13.37 -6.22
CA HIS A 44 16.26 -12.82 -7.44
C HIS A 44 17.78 -12.95 -7.50
N CYS A 45 18.48 -12.95 -6.36
CA CYS A 45 19.95 -12.88 -6.32
C CYS A 45 20.64 -14.23 -6.52
N HIS A 46 19.93 -15.36 -6.56
CA HIS A 46 20.55 -16.69 -6.57
C HIS A 46 20.46 -17.47 -7.89
N GLN A 47 19.97 -16.90 -8.98
CA GLN A 47 20.03 -17.55 -10.29
C GLN A 47 20.85 -16.76 -11.29
N PRO A 48 22.15 -17.09 -11.47
CA PRO A 48 22.89 -16.69 -12.64
C PRO A 48 22.56 -17.69 -13.74
N THR A 49 21.74 -17.36 -14.73
CA THR A 49 21.90 -17.89 -16.08
C THR A 49 20.85 -17.39 -17.07
N HIS A 50 21.30 -17.05 -18.19
CA HIS A 50 20.72 -16.89 -19.51
C HIS A 50 19.65 -17.93 -19.82
N ASP A 51 18.37 -17.64 -19.75
CA ASP A 51 17.28 -18.22 -20.57
C ASP A 51 15.87 -18.26 -19.95
N HIS A 52 15.62 -17.67 -18.78
CA HIS A 52 14.29 -17.65 -18.20
C HIS A 52 13.74 -16.24 -18.06
N LYS A 53 13.03 -15.76 -19.08
CA LYS A 53 12.37 -14.44 -19.14
C LYS A 53 11.18 -14.25 -18.18
N HIS A 54 10.86 -15.23 -17.32
CA HIS A 54 9.60 -15.23 -16.60
C HIS A 54 9.61 -15.28 -15.06
N PRO A 55 10.71 -15.55 -14.32
CA PRO A 55 10.66 -15.65 -12.87
C PRO A 55 10.32 -14.33 -12.17
N LEU A 56 10.88 -13.22 -12.65
CA LEU A 56 10.64 -11.86 -12.13
C LEU A 56 9.18 -11.46 -12.23
N THR A 57 8.57 -11.76 -13.37
CA THR A 57 7.19 -11.41 -13.65
C THR A 57 6.18 -12.14 -12.77
N HIS A 58 6.36 -13.44 -12.58
CA HIS A 58 5.48 -14.21 -11.70
C HIS A 58 5.58 -13.74 -10.26
N LEU A 59 6.78 -13.39 -9.83
CA LEU A 59 7.01 -12.90 -8.49
C LEU A 59 6.39 -11.52 -8.27
N LEU A 60 6.53 -10.60 -9.23
CA LEU A 60 5.88 -9.29 -9.21
C LEU A 60 4.36 -9.43 -9.11
N LEU A 61 3.76 -10.32 -9.89
CA LEU A 61 2.32 -10.58 -9.86
C LEU A 61 1.86 -11.20 -8.54
N VAL A 62 2.63 -12.13 -7.96
CA VAL A 62 2.33 -12.72 -6.64
C VAL A 62 2.45 -11.65 -5.55
N ALA A 63 3.53 -10.86 -5.57
CA ALA A 63 3.71 -9.76 -4.63
C ALA A 63 2.58 -8.74 -4.72
N GLY A 64 2.23 -8.29 -5.92
CA GLY A 64 1.10 -7.42 -6.18
C GLY A 64 -0.21 -8.01 -5.68
N SER A 65 -0.47 -9.30 -5.92
CA SER A 65 -1.67 -9.97 -5.43
C SER A 65 -1.77 -9.98 -3.91
N VAL A 66 -0.66 -10.22 -3.21
CA VAL A 66 -0.60 -10.16 -1.73
C VAL A 66 -0.82 -8.71 -1.26
N HIS A 67 -0.18 -7.74 -1.92
CA HIS A 67 -0.36 -6.31 -1.63
C HIS A 67 -1.82 -5.89 -1.79
N HIS A 68 -2.46 -6.20 -2.90
CA HIS A 68 -3.88 -5.93 -3.16
C HIS A 68 -4.80 -6.60 -2.13
N LEU A 69 -4.52 -7.86 -1.77
CA LEU A 69 -5.29 -8.59 -0.75
C LEU A 69 -5.24 -7.86 0.60
N LEU A 70 -4.05 -7.47 1.04
CA LEU A 70 -3.84 -6.77 2.30
C LEU A 70 -4.42 -5.35 2.25
N GLY A 71 -4.29 -4.63 1.13
CA GLY A 71 -4.92 -3.35 0.88
C GLY A 71 -6.44 -3.44 0.96
N GLY A 72 -7.02 -4.48 0.35
CA GLY A 72 -8.45 -4.77 0.41
C GLY A 72 -8.94 -5.05 1.83
N ILE A 73 -8.19 -5.84 2.61
CA ILE A 73 -8.48 -6.08 4.03
C ILE A 73 -8.45 -4.76 4.82
N ALA A 74 -7.42 -3.95 4.63
CA ALA A 74 -7.25 -2.69 5.32
C ALA A 74 -8.39 -1.70 5.04
N ILE A 75 -8.73 -1.52 3.75
CA ILE A 75 -9.82 -0.63 3.35
C ILE A 75 -11.17 -1.18 3.78
N GLY A 76 -11.39 -2.49 3.65
CA GLY A 76 -12.60 -3.14 4.16
C GLY A 76 -12.78 -2.92 5.66
N ALA A 77 -11.71 -3.09 6.45
CA ALA A 77 -11.73 -2.81 7.87
C ALA A 77 -12.04 -1.33 8.17
N ALA A 78 -11.46 -0.39 7.41
CA ALA A 78 -11.74 1.03 7.56
C ALA A 78 -13.23 1.36 7.30
N PHE A 79 -13.85 0.78 6.27
CA PHE A 79 -15.29 0.91 6.00
C PHE A 79 -16.18 0.31 7.09
N MET A 80 -15.73 -0.75 7.75
CA MET A 80 -16.45 -1.33 8.89
C MET A 80 -16.39 -0.45 10.13
N VAL A 81 -15.41 0.46 10.21
CA VAL A 81 -15.30 1.45 11.29
C VAL A 81 -16.23 2.63 11.05
N ASP A 82 -16.05 3.31 9.92
CA ASP A 82 -16.81 4.48 9.49
C ASP A 82 -16.66 4.67 7.98
N ILE A 83 -17.74 5.12 7.33
CA ILE A 83 -17.74 5.30 5.87
C ILE A 83 -16.76 6.40 5.41
N ARG A 84 -16.58 7.46 6.21
CA ARG A 84 -15.67 8.57 5.89
C ARG A 84 -14.22 8.09 5.99
N LEU A 85 -13.91 7.31 7.02
CA LEU A 85 -12.58 6.68 7.18
C LEU A 85 -12.32 5.73 6.01
N GLY A 86 -13.29 4.89 5.64
CA GLY A 86 -13.18 4.00 4.49
C GLY A 86 -12.89 4.74 3.19
N LEU A 87 -13.62 5.82 2.92
CA LEU A 87 -13.40 6.66 1.73
C LEU A 87 -12.04 7.35 1.75
N ALA A 88 -11.62 7.91 2.89
CA ALA A 88 -10.32 8.56 3.02
C ALA A 88 -9.17 7.55 2.82
N THR A 89 -9.29 6.36 3.39
CA THR A 89 -8.32 5.28 3.22
C THR A 89 -8.27 4.80 1.78
N TRP A 90 -9.45 4.63 1.13
CA TRP A 90 -9.53 4.25 -0.28
C TRP A 90 -8.89 5.27 -1.21
N LEU A 91 -9.16 6.58 -1.00
CA LEU A 91 -8.52 7.65 -1.79
C LEU A 91 -7.00 7.66 -1.61
N ALA A 92 -6.53 7.50 -0.37
CA ALA A 92 -5.09 7.43 -0.08
C ALA A 92 -4.44 6.20 -0.75
N ALA A 93 -5.13 5.06 -0.75
CA ALA A 93 -4.69 3.86 -1.45
C ALA A 93 -4.65 4.06 -2.97
N ALA A 94 -5.72 4.56 -3.58
CA ALA A 94 -5.79 4.81 -5.01
C ALA A 94 -4.70 5.77 -5.49
N ALA A 95 -4.33 6.76 -4.69
CA ALA A 95 -3.29 7.73 -5.02
C ALA A 95 -1.89 7.11 -5.17
N HIS A 96 -1.58 6.02 -4.48
CA HIS A 96 -0.30 5.30 -4.65
C HIS A 96 -0.43 4.09 -5.57
N GLU A 97 -1.56 3.40 -5.57
CA GLU A 97 -1.82 2.22 -6.39
C GLU A 97 -1.72 2.52 -7.88
N VAL A 98 -2.31 3.64 -8.34
CA VAL A 98 -2.27 3.99 -9.77
C VAL A 98 -0.85 4.18 -10.32
N PRO A 99 0.07 4.95 -9.68
CA PRO A 99 1.46 5.02 -10.12
C PRO A 99 2.20 3.69 -10.05
N GLN A 100 1.96 2.89 -9.02
CA GLN A 100 2.59 1.58 -8.84
C GLN A 100 2.17 0.63 -9.95
N GLU A 101 0.88 0.48 -10.20
CA GLU A 101 0.29 -0.36 -11.27
C GLU A 101 0.83 0.01 -12.66
N LEU A 102 0.97 1.31 -12.94
CA LEU A 102 1.55 1.78 -14.21
C LEU A 102 3.04 1.39 -14.33
N GLY A 103 3.78 1.48 -13.22
CA GLY A 103 5.19 1.06 -13.16
C GLY A 103 5.35 -0.43 -13.43
N ASP A 104 4.59 -1.22 -12.72
CA ASP A 104 4.60 -2.68 -12.81
C ASP A 104 4.14 -3.17 -14.19
N PHE A 105 3.09 -2.57 -14.75
CA PHE A 105 2.67 -2.81 -16.13
C PHE A 105 3.83 -2.54 -17.12
N GLY A 106 4.56 -1.45 -16.91
CA GLY A 106 5.75 -1.11 -17.70
C GLY A 106 6.81 -2.20 -17.63
N VAL A 107 7.05 -2.78 -16.45
CA VAL A 107 7.98 -3.90 -16.25
C VAL A 107 7.54 -5.13 -17.03
N LEU A 108 6.27 -5.53 -16.96
CA LEU A 108 5.76 -6.67 -17.70
C LEU A 108 5.93 -6.52 -19.22
N VAL A 109 5.63 -5.34 -19.74
CA VAL A 109 5.79 -5.05 -21.18
C VAL A 109 7.27 -5.08 -21.55
N HIS A 110 8.16 -4.56 -20.69
CA HIS A 110 9.61 -4.60 -20.90
C HIS A 110 10.15 -6.05 -20.93
N GLU A 111 9.60 -6.91 -20.09
CA GLU A 111 9.92 -8.35 -20.05
C GLU A 111 9.35 -9.16 -21.23
N GLY A 112 8.67 -8.47 -22.19
CA GLY A 112 8.23 -9.05 -23.45
C GLY A 112 6.79 -9.56 -23.44
N TYR A 113 6.00 -9.25 -22.42
CA TYR A 113 4.55 -9.52 -22.47
C TYR A 113 3.85 -8.56 -23.44
N THR A 114 2.88 -9.08 -24.17
CA THR A 114 2.02 -8.17 -24.94
C THR A 114 1.19 -7.32 -23.98
N PRO A 115 0.89 -6.05 -24.31
CA PRO A 115 0.12 -5.16 -23.44
C PRO A 115 -1.21 -5.76 -22.96
N ARG A 116 -1.87 -6.53 -23.82
CA ARG A 116 -3.13 -7.21 -23.48
C ARG A 116 -2.93 -8.30 -22.43
N ARG A 117 -1.85 -9.09 -22.51
CA ARG A 117 -1.53 -10.11 -21.50
C ARG A 117 -1.08 -9.48 -20.19
N ALA A 118 -0.24 -8.46 -20.24
CA ALA A 118 0.16 -7.71 -19.07
C ALA A 118 -1.07 -7.18 -18.32
N LEU A 119 -1.99 -6.50 -19.03
CA LEU A 119 -3.23 -5.99 -18.45
C LEU A 119 -4.12 -7.10 -17.85
N ALA A 120 -4.24 -8.25 -18.54
CA ALA A 120 -5.02 -9.38 -18.04
C ALA A 120 -4.44 -9.95 -16.74
N TYR A 121 -3.12 -10.11 -16.63
CA TYR A 121 -2.46 -10.58 -15.41
C TYR A 121 -2.62 -9.59 -14.26
N TYR A 122 -2.51 -8.29 -14.54
CA TYR A 122 -2.76 -7.25 -13.55
C TYR A 122 -4.20 -7.25 -13.06
N PHE A 123 -5.15 -7.35 -13.98
CA PHE A 123 -6.55 -7.45 -13.62
C PHE A 123 -6.83 -8.67 -12.71
N LEU A 124 -6.22 -9.81 -12.99
CA LEU A 124 -6.33 -11.00 -12.14
C LEU A 124 -5.71 -10.78 -10.75
N SER A 125 -4.54 -10.13 -10.68
CA SER A 125 -3.91 -9.72 -9.43
C SER A 125 -4.82 -8.78 -8.64
N ALA A 126 -5.36 -7.74 -9.28
CA ALA A 126 -6.25 -6.76 -8.66
C ALA A 126 -7.56 -7.37 -8.12
N LEU A 127 -8.02 -8.51 -8.63
CA LEU A 127 -9.19 -9.22 -8.07
C LEU A 127 -8.98 -9.70 -6.63
N THR A 128 -7.75 -9.80 -6.16
CA THR A 128 -7.48 -10.11 -4.74
C THR A 128 -7.88 -8.97 -3.82
N PHE A 129 -7.97 -7.74 -4.30
CA PHE A 129 -8.40 -6.58 -3.53
C PHE A 129 -9.86 -6.69 -3.03
N PRO A 130 -10.87 -6.90 -3.87
CA PRO A 130 -12.24 -7.15 -3.38
C PRO A 130 -12.35 -8.42 -2.52
N ILE A 131 -11.53 -9.45 -2.78
CA ILE A 131 -11.47 -10.64 -1.91
C ILE A 131 -11.01 -10.23 -0.50
N GLY A 132 -9.99 -9.38 -0.39
CA GLY A 132 -9.55 -8.81 0.88
C GLY A 132 -10.65 -8.06 1.62
N GLY A 133 -11.42 -7.23 0.90
CA GLY A 133 -12.58 -6.52 1.45
C GLY A 133 -13.67 -7.46 1.98
N VAL A 134 -13.96 -8.53 1.26
CA VAL A 134 -14.90 -9.58 1.69
C VAL A 134 -14.39 -10.31 2.94
N ILE A 135 -13.10 -10.65 2.98
CA ILE A 135 -12.47 -11.25 4.17
C ILE A 135 -12.60 -10.31 5.37
N ALA A 136 -12.31 -9.01 5.21
CA ALA A 136 -12.46 -8.03 6.28
C ALA A 136 -13.90 -7.97 6.80
N TYR A 137 -14.88 -7.95 5.91
CA TYR A 137 -16.30 -7.94 6.28
C TYR A 137 -16.67 -9.14 7.15
N PHE A 138 -16.38 -10.36 6.71
CA PHE A 138 -16.72 -11.56 7.47
C PHE A 138 -15.90 -11.70 8.76
N THR A 139 -14.65 -11.27 8.76
CA THR A 139 -13.79 -11.33 9.95
C THR A 139 -14.22 -10.32 10.99
N ALA A 140 -14.56 -9.08 10.57
CA ALA A 140 -15.03 -8.04 11.48
C ALA A 140 -16.32 -8.39 12.22
N THR A 141 -17.16 -9.27 11.66
CA THR A 141 -18.39 -9.75 12.32
C THR A 141 -18.15 -10.81 13.40
N GLN A 142 -16.95 -11.42 13.41
CA GLN A 142 -16.62 -12.57 14.29
C GLN A 142 -15.47 -12.26 15.25
N LEU A 143 -14.57 -11.36 14.89
CA LEU A 143 -13.33 -11.07 15.60
C LEU A 143 -13.18 -9.55 15.80
N ASP A 144 -12.50 -9.16 16.88
CA ASP A 144 -12.03 -7.78 17.01
C ASP A 144 -10.90 -7.52 16.02
N VAL A 145 -11.21 -6.73 14.99
CA VAL A 145 -10.28 -6.38 13.91
C VAL A 145 -9.66 -4.98 14.09
N SER A 146 -9.78 -4.39 15.27
CA SER A 146 -9.28 -3.04 15.56
C SER A 146 -7.77 -2.88 15.29
N PHE A 147 -7.01 -3.97 15.39
CA PHE A 147 -5.58 -4.00 15.08
C PHE A 147 -5.25 -3.85 13.58
N LEU A 148 -6.21 -4.13 12.69
CA LEU A 148 -5.95 -4.07 11.23
C LEU A 148 -5.68 -2.63 10.75
N LEU A 149 -6.30 -1.63 11.38
CA LEU A 149 -6.07 -0.23 10.98
C LEU A 149 -4.63 0.22 11.23
N PRO A 150 -4.07 0.09 12.47
CA PRO A 150 -2.68 0.47 12.69
C PRO A 150 -1.70 -0.47 11.97
N PHE A 151 -2.01 -1.75 11.78
CA PHE A 151 -1.21 -2.65 10.95
C PHE A 151 -1.13 -2.15 9.50
N ALA A 152 -2.27 -1.78 8.91
CA ALA A 152 -2.31 -1.22 7.56
C ALA A 152 -1.62 0.15 7.47
N ALA A 153 -1.72 0.99 8.51
CA ALA A 153 -0.96 2.24 8.57
C ALA A 153 0.56 1.98 8.46
N GLY A 154 1.07 0.94 9.14
CA GLY A 154 2.47 0.50 9.04
C GLY A 154 2.86 0.11 7.63
N ASN A 155 2.02 -0.65 6.93
CA ASN A 155 2.20 -1.00 5.53
C ASN A 155 2.29 0.26 4.64
N PHE A 156 1.31 1.16 4.72
CA PHE A 156 1.32 2.39 3.91
C PHE A 156 2.50 3.31 4.23
N LEU A 157 2.99 3.30 5.46
CA LEU A 157 4.22 4.00 5.82
C LEU A 157 5.44 3.35 5.16
N TYR A 158 5.50 2.02 5.12
CA TYR A 158 6.57 1.28 4.46
C TYR A 158 6.61 1.62 2.96
N VAL A 159 5.52 1.40 2.24
CA VAL A 159 5.42 1.69 0.79
C VAL A 159 5.77 3.16 0.52
N GLY A 160 5.24 4.08 1.30
CA GLY A 160 5.53 5.51 1.11
C GLY A 160 7.00 5.87 1.33
N ALA A 161 7.66 5.27 2.32
CA ALA A 161 9.05 5.58 2.66
C ALA A 161 10.07 4.87 1.78
N VAL A 162 9.81 3.61 1.43
CA VAL A 162 10.79 2.73 0.75
C VAL A 162 10.63 2.79 -0.76
N ASP A 163 9.42 2.85 -1.28
CA ASP A 163 9.16 2.83 -2.72
C ASP A 163 9.01 4.24 -3.29
N LEU A 164 8.07 5.03 -2.74
CA LEU A 164 7.69 6.30 -3.37
C LEU A 164 8.73 7.41 -3.15
N VAL A 165 9.30 7.55 -1.96
CA VAL A 165 10.29 8.61 -1.67
C VAL A 165 11.57 8.42 -2.49
N PRO A 166 12.19 7.23 -2.60
CA PRO A 166 13.34 7.01 -3.46
C PRO A 166 13.04 7.24 -4.95
N GLU A 167 11.84 6.83 -5.43
CA GLU A 167 11.46 7.02 -6.83
C GLU A 167 11.40 8.50 -7.21
N VAL A 168 10.76 9.31 -6.37
CA VAL A 168 10.69 10.77 -6.54
C VAL A 168 12.08 11.40 -6.53
N ASN A 169 13.00 10.88 -5.73
CA ASN A 169 14.36 11.41 -5.60
C ASN A 169 15.31 11.01 -6.74
N LYS A 170 14.92 10.12 -7.65
CA LYS A 170 15.73 9.78 -8.84
C LYS A 170 15.95 10.96 -9.79
N HIS A 171 15.06 11.92 -9.80
CA HIS A 171 15.16 13.10 -10.65
C HIS A 171 16.16 14.11 -10.07
N ARG A 172 17.30 14.30 -10.79
CA ARG A 172 18.39 15.17 -10.37
C ARG A 172 18.15 16.60 -10.84
N GLY A 173 18.06 17.54 -9.89
CA GLY A 173 17.99 18.97 -10.14
C GLY A 173 17.31 19.72 -8.98
N PHE A 174 17.87 20.84 -8.56
CA PHE A 174 17.36 21.62 -7.42
C PHE A 174 15.89 22.02 -7.62
N GLY A 175 15.51 22.48 -8.83
CA GLY A 175 14.14 22.88 -9.14
C GLY A 175 13.14 21.71 -9.09
N ALA A 176 13.53 20.54 -9.62
CA ALA A 176 12.70 19.33 -9.53
C ALA A 176 12.55 18.88 -8.07
N GLY A 177 13.62 18.90 -7.29
CA GLY A 177 13.58 18.54 -5.87
C GLY A 177 12.66 19.48 -5.06
N LEU A 178 12.70 20.78 -5.33
CA LEU A 178 11.83 21.75 -4.67
C LEU A 178 10.36 21.52 -5.05
N LEU A 179 10.06 21.24 -6.32
CA LEU A 179 8.70 20.94 -6.78
C LEU A 179 8.17 19.66 -6.11
N HIS A 180 8.97 18.60 -6.08
CA HIS A 180 8.59 17.34 -5.44
C HIS A 180 8.32 17.52 -3.94
N PHE A 181 9.20 18.26 -3.25
CA PHE A 181 9.00 18.60 -1.84
C PHE A 181 7.71 19.41 -1.62
N ALA A 182 7.46 20.42 -2.46
CA ALA A 182 6.23 21.23 -2.37
C ALA A 182 4.97 20.36 -2.60
N CYS A 183 4.98 19.47 -3.60
CA CYS A 183 3.88 18.52 -3.84
C CYS A 183 3.68 17.58 -2.66
N PHE A 184 4.77 17.05 -2.07
CA PHE A 184 4.70 16.19 -0.89
C PHE A 184 4.06 16.90 0.30
N VAL A 185 4.52 18.12 0.61
CA VAL A 185 3.97 18.93 1.72
C VAL A 185 2.52 19.32 1.43
N ALA A 186 2.18 19.69 0.20
CA ALA A 186 0.82 20.00 -0.19
C ALA A 186 -0.11 18.77 -0.03
N GLY A 187 0.34 17.58 -0.43
CA GLY A 187 -0.40 16.33 -0.25
C GLY A 187 -0.61 15.98 1.24
N LEU A 188 0.43 16.11 2.07
CA LEU A 188 0.30 15.94 3.51
C LEU A 188 -0.68 16.95 4.12
N GLY A 189 -0.57 18.23 3.73
CA GLY A 189 -1.44 19.30 4.20
C GLY A 189 -2.90 19.10 3.81
N ALA A 190 -3.16 18.63 2.58
CA ALA A 190 -4.50 18.32 2.11
C ALA A 190 -5.14 17.17 2.92
N LEU A 191 -4.37 16.10 3.19
CA LEU A 191 -4.84 14.98 4.00
C LEU A 191 -5.02 15.35 5.47
N LEU A 192 -4.16 16.21 6.02
CA LEU A 192 -4.35 16.75 7.37
C LEU A 192 -5.60 17.62 7.45
N LEU A 193 -5.82 18.51 6.47
CA LEU A 193 -7.03 19.34 6.42
C LEU A 193 -8.28 18.45 6.34
N LEU A 194 -8.24 17.41 5.49
CA LEU A 194 -9.34 16.47 5.38
C LEU A 194 -9.59 15.75 6.71
N ALA A 195 -8.56 15.33 7.43
CA ALA A 195 -8.68 14.74 8.76
C ALA A 195 -9.36 15.70 9.74
N VAL A 196 -8.92 16.96 9.82
CA VAL A 196 -9.49 17.96 10.73
C VAL A 196 -10.96 18.25 10.38
N VAL A 197 -11.30 18.37 9.09
CA VAL A 197 -12.68 18.67 8.64
C VAL A 197 -13.62 17.48 8.86
N LEU A 198 -13.13 16.25 8.73
CA LEU A 198 -13.97 15.04 8.91
C LEU A 198 -14.11 14.63 10.39
N HIS A 199 -13.24 15.08 11.29
CA HIS A 199 -13.36 14.85 12.73
C HIS A 199 -14.39 15.77 13.43
N HIS A 200 -14.93 16.75 12.69
CA HIS A 200 -16.05 17.58 13.13
C HIS A 200 -17.35 17.15 12.42
#